data_bc518721d9e832ad172cd7c4656f8216
#
_entry.id   bc518721d9e832ad172cd7c4656f8216
#
_cell.length_a   1.000
_cell.length_b   1.000
_cell.length_c   1.000
_cell.angle_alpha   90.00
_cell.angle_beta   90.00
_cell.angle_gamma   90.00
#
_symmetry.space_group_name_H-M   'P 1'
#
loop_
_entity.id
_entity.type
_entity.pdbx_description
1 polymer ?
#
loop_
_entity_poly.entity_id
_entity_poly.type
_entity_poly.pdbx_seq_one_letter_code
_entity_poly.pdbx_strand_id
1 'polypeptide(L)'
;MTINLAMSLSRAGAKVGVLDADIYGPSLPLLTGVTERPNTVGGNRLDPIEAHGLKLMSIGFLVDPDQAMIWRGPMVTGALLQLMRDVNWGELDYLLLDLPPGTGDVPLTLAQNVKAAGVVLVSTPQDMALADVIRAKLMFDKVGIPVLGIVENMSTFVCPHCHQETPIFDHGGARAAAERMGMRFLGEIPLDLAVRQGGDAGVPVVEALPDGPQARAFHAIAGQVAAAISVQVMKAPRLPVIGAQPRA
;
A
#
# COMPACT_ATOMS: atom_id res chain seq x y z
N MET A 1 5.28 4.92 -2.32
CA MET A 1 4.52 4.01 -3.20
C MET A 1 3.04 4.02 -2.81
N THR A 2 2.68 3.52 -1.64
CA THR A 2 1.29 3.27 -1.18
C THR A 2 0.39 4.50 -1.27
N ILE A 3 0.83 5.68 -0.82
CA ILE A 3 0.02 6.90 -0.88
C ILE A 3 -0.36 7.30 -2.32
N ASN A 4 0.59 7.25 -3.27
CA ASN A 4 0.30 7.58 -4.66
C ASN A 4 -0.62 6.56 -5.34
N LEU A 5 -0.52 5.26 -4.97
CA LEU A 5 -1.43 4.22 -5.41
C LEU A 5 -2.85 4.45 -4.88
N ALA A 6 -2.97 4.77 -3.58
CA ALA A 6 -4.24 5.09 -2.94
C ALA A 6 -4.92 6.31 -3.59
N MET A 7 -4.16 7.38 -3.84
CA MET A 7 -4.66 8.57 -4.54
C MET A 7 -5.12 8.25 -5.96
N SER A 8 -4.39 7.37 -6.66
CA SER A 8 -4.78 6.94 -8.00
C SER A 8 -6.11 6.18 -8.01
N LEU A 9 -6.35 5.32 -7.01
CA LEU A 9 -7.64 4.64 -6.83
C LEU A 9 -8.75 5.63 -6.45
N SER A 10 -8.47 6.60 -5.56
CA SER A 10 -9.43 7.63 -5.18
C SER A 10 -9.83 8.52 -6.36
N ARG A 11 -8.88 8.92 -7.21
CA ARG A 11 -9.14 9.68 -8.44
C ARG A 11 -9.95 8.90 -9.48
N ALA A 12 -9.89 7.57 -9.43
CA ALA A 12 -10.77 6.70 -10.22
C ALA A 12 -12.19 6.56 -9.65
N GLY A 13 -12.50 7.27 -8.56
CA GLY A 13 -13.83 7.33 -7.94
C GLY A 13 -14.03 6.41 -6.74
N ALA A 14 -13.00 5.69 -6.29
CA ALA A 14 -13.10 4.81 -5.13
C ALA A 14 -12.97 5.57 -3.80
N LYS A 15 -13.67 5.10 -2.75
CA LYS A 15 -13.47 5.52 -1.37
C LYS A 15 -12.28 4.73 -0.79
N VAL A 16 -11.19 5.41 -0.48
CA VAL A 16 -9.92 4.76 -0.12
C VAL A 16 -9.44 5.20 1.25
N GLY A 17 -9.08 4.22 2.08
CA GLY A 17 -8.34 4.41 3.32
C GLY A 17 -6.88 3.93 3.18
N VAL A 18 -5.99 4.53 3.95
CA VAL A 18 -4.58 4.10 4.09
C VAL A 18 -4.25 3.96 5.57
N LEU A 19 -3.79 2.79 5.95
CA LEU A 19 -3.22 2.52 7.26
C LEU A 19 -1.72 2.28 7.13
N ASP A 20 -0.94 3.16 7.72
CA ASP A 20 0.51 2.99 7.87
C ASP A 20 0.77 1.95 8.99
N ALA A 21 1.29 0.82 8.60
CA ALA A 21 1.57 -0.30 9.49
C ALA A 21 3.05 -0.37 9.93
N ASP A 22 3.89 0.57 9.49
CA ASP A 22 5.27 0.71 9.99
C ASP A 22 5.31 1.57 11.25
N ILE A 23 5.10 0.92 12.39
CA ILE A 23 5.11 1.60 13.70
C ILE A 23 6.50 2.12 14.07
N TYR A 24 7.57 1.50 13.57
CA TYR A 24 8.94 1.88 13.89
C TYR A 24 9.41 3.12 13.12
N GLY A 25 8.92 3.29 11.89
CA GLY A 25 9.27 4.39 11.01
C GLY A 25 8.06 4.96 10.27
N PRO A 26 7.05 5.48 11.01
CA PRO A 26 5.82 5.95 10.38
C PRO A 26 6.12 7.10 9.42
N SER A 27 5.79 6.91 8.16
CA SER A 27 6.12 7.85 7.09
C SER A 27 4.90 8.64 6.59
N LEU A 28 3.70 8.19 6.88
CA LEU A 28 2.48 8.76 6.35
C LEU A 28 2.28 10.26 6.70
N PRO A 29 2.55 10.74 7.94
CA PRO A 29 2.46 12.16 8.27
C PRO A 29 3.36 13.01 7.37
N LEU A 30 4.61 12.61 7.19
CA LEU A 30 5.58 13.32 6.35
C LEU A 30 5.14 13.33 4.89
N LEU A 31 4.79 12.16 4.34
CA LEU A 31 4.43 12.00 2.93
C LEU A 31 3.14 12.73 2.53
N THR A 32 2.30 13.08 3.50
CA THR A 32 1.02 13.77 3.27
C THR A 32 1.01 15.21 3.79
N GLY A 33 2.07 15.65 4.47
CA GLY A 33 2.12 16.97 5.09
C GLY A 33 1.12 17.18 6.22
N VAL A 34 0.49 16.11 6.72
CA VAL A 34 -0.53 16.16 7.76
C VAL A 34 0.13 16.14 9.13
N THR A 35 -0.15 17.16 9.93
CA THR A 35 0.37 17.32 11.30
C THR A 35 -0.73 17.21 12.37
N GLU A 36 -1.98 17.10 11.95
CA GLU A 36 -3.13 17.02 12.83
C GLU A 36 -3.19 15.68 13.55
N ARG A 37 -3.80 15.69 14.75
CA ARG A 37 -4.09 14.46 15.50
C ARG A 37 -5.52 14.00 15.22
N PRO A 38 -5.76 12.68 15.14
CA PRO A 38 -7.10 12.12 14.98
C PRO A 38 -8.00 12.50 16.17
N ASN A 39 -9.26 12.78 15.90
CA ASN A 39 -10.25 13.03 16.94
C ASN A 39 -10.72 11.70 17.56
N THR A 40 -10.98 11.71 18.86
CA THR A 40 -11.61 10.59 19.55
C THR A 40 -13.13 10.81 19.59
N VAL A 41 -13.88 9.82 19.14
CA VAL A 41 -15.35 9.88 19.07
C VAL A 41 -15.94 8.67 19.82
N GLY A 42 -16.97 8.93 20.62
CA GLY A 42 -17.80 7.87 21.23
C GLY A 42 -17.05 6.87 22.13
N GLY A 43 -16.12 7.33 22.96
CA GLY A 43 -15.38 6.51 23.91
C GLY A 43 -13.94 6.24 23.50
N ASN A 44 -13.65 5.21 22.72
CA ASN A 44 -12.28 4.84 22.33
C ASN A 44 -12.08 4.72 20.81
N ARG A 45 -13.02 5.18 20.00
CA ARG A 45 -12.86 5.18 18.54
C ARG A 45 -12.15 6.42 18.08
N LEU A 46 -11.33 6.27 17.04
CA LEU A 46 -10.61 7.34 16.37
C LEU A 46 -11.25 7.61 15.01
N ASP A 47 -11.49 8.87 14.67
CA ASP A 47 -11.79 9.22 13.30
C ASP A 47 -10.49 9.26 12.48
N PRO A 48 -10.47 8.70 11.27
CA PRO A 48 -9.33 8.85 10.39
C PRO A 48 -9.17 10.32 9.97
N ILE A 49 -7.94 10.73 9.70
CA ILE A 49 -7.69 12.06 9.15
C ILE A 49 -8.06 12.05 7.67
N GLU A 50 -8.85 13.04 7.24
CA GLU A 50 -9.22 13.20 5.84
C GLU A 50 -8.29 14.19 5.15
N ALA A 51 -7.43 13.70 4.25
CA ALA A 51 -6.53 14.51 3.45
C ALA A 51 -6.31 13.87 2.07
N HIS A 52 -6.05 14.68 1.06
CA HIS A 52 -5.78 14.25 -0.32
C HIS A 52 -6.88 13.35 -0.93
N GLY A 53 -8.14 13.49 -0.46
CA GLY A 53 -9.25 12.63 -0.87
C GLY A 53 -9.18 11.20 -0.33
N LEU A 54 -8.42 10.98 0.75
CA LEU A 54 -8.20 9.70 1.41
C LEU A 54 -8.57 9.78 2.89
N LYS A 55 -8.87 8.64 3.50
CA LYS A 55 -8.91 8.46 4.94
C LYS A 55 -7.59 7.87 5.42
N LEU A 56 -6.88 8.58 6.29
CA LEU A 56 -5.51 8.28 6.69
C LEU A 56 -5.45 7.91 8.17
N MET A 57 -4.69 6.87 8.49
CA MET A 57 -4.34 6.55 9.87
C MET A 57 -2.90 6.03 9.95
N SER A 58 -2.17 6.53 10.92
CA SER A 58 -0.81 6.12 11.27
C SER A 58 -0.59 6.29 12.75
N ILE A 59 0.26 5.46 13.34
CA ILE A 59 0.74 5.71 14.70
C ILE A 59 1.49 7.04 14.79
N GLY A 60 2.08 7.50 13.69
CA GLY A 60 2.76 8.79 13.62
C GLY A 60 1.86 10.00 13.83
N PHE A 61 0.53 9.88 13.70
CA PHE A 61 -0.40 10.93 14.08
C PHE A 61 -0.73 10.95 15.58
N LEU A 62 -0.43 9.87 16.30
CA LEU A 62 -0.79 9.68 17.72
C LEU A 62 0.37 9.92 18.66
N VAL A 63 1.60 9.70 18.20
CA VAL A 63 2.82 9.83 18.99
C VAL A 63 3.56 11.11 18.65
N ASP A 64 4.30 11.64 19.62
CA ASP A 64 5.17 12.79 19.40
C ASP A 64 6.44 12.29 18.67
N PRO A 65 6.83 12.92 17.54
CA PRO A 65 8.04 12.53 16.80
C PRO A 65 9.32 12.59 17.64
N ASP A 66 9.36 13.45 18.66
CA ASP A 66 10.51 13.64 19.53
C ASP A 66 10.55 12.64 20.72
N GLN A 67 9.51 11.83 20.88
CA GLN A 67 9.46 10.80 21.92
C GLN A 67 9.91 9.44 21.38
N ALA A 68 11.08 8.97 21.83
CA ALA A 68 11.53 7.60 21.58
C ALA A 68 10.61 6.60 22.32
N MET A 69 9.66 6.01 21.62
CA MET A 69 8.85 4.92 22.17
C MET A 69 9.53 3.58 21.94
N ILE A 70 9.72 2.82 23.02
CA ILE A 70 10.27 1.46 22.92
C ILE A 70 9.12 0.49 22.65
N TRP A 71 8.91 0.17 21.39
CA TRP A 71 7.93 -0.81 20.95
C TRP A 71 8.50 -2.24 21.03
N ARG A 72 7.77 -3.15 21.66
CA ARG A 72 8.06 -4.59 21.62
C ARG A 72 7.11 -5.26 20.62
N GLY A 73 7.57 -6.31 19.92
CA GLY A 73 6.81 -6.96 18.84
C GLY A 73 5.33 -7.22 19.15
N PRO A 74 4.95 -7.85 20.29
CA PRO A 74 3.55 -8.07 20.62
C PRO A 74 2.72 -6.79 20.79
N MET A 75 3.33 -5.69 21.28
CA MET A 75 2.66 -4.39 21.42
C MET A 75 2.39 -3.76 20.05
N VAL A 76 3.35 -3.86 19.13
CA VAL A 76 3.21 -3.39 17.74
C VAL A 76 2.02 -4.04 17.05
N THR A 77 1.98 -5.36 17.10
CA THR A 77 0.88 -6.13 16.52
C THR A 77 -0.47 -5.78 17.13
N GLY A 78 -0.52 -5.66 18.48
CA GLY A 78 -1.73 -5.26 19.19
C GLY A 78 -2.22 -3.87 18.76
N ALA A 79 -1.32 -2.88 18.67
CA ALA A 79 -1.65 -1.53 18.25
C ALA A 79 -2.17 -1.49 16.80
N LEU A 80 -1.54 -2.22 15.86
CA LEU A 80 -2.00 -2.29 14.47
C LEU A 80 -3.39 -2.89 14.35
N LEU A 81 -3.65 -4.02 15.01
CA LEU A 81 -4.97 -4.66 15.03
C LEU A 81 -6.02 -3.75 15.67
N GLN A 82 -5.63 -2.95 16.65
CA GLN A 82 -6.48 -1.95 17.27
C GLN A 82 -6.80 -0.82 16.30
N LEU A 83 -5.81 -0.25 15.63
CA LEU A 83 -6.03 0.80 14.61
C LEU A 83 -6.92 0.31 13.46
N MET A 84 -6.84 -0.96 13.08
CA MET A 84 -7.75 -1.52 12.08
C MET A 84 -9.20 -1.60 12.55
N ARG A 85 -9.45 -1.89 13.84
CA ARG A 85 -10.80 -2.11 14.39
C ARG A 85 -11.43 -0.87 14.98
N ASP A 86 -10.63 -0.03 15.65
CA ASP A 86 -11.11 1.08 16.47
C ASP A 86 -11.13 2.41 15.70
N VAL A 87 -10.57 2.45 14.47
CA VAL A 87 -10.73 3.56 13.56
C VAL A 87 -12.09 3.50 12.88
N ASN A 88 -12.77 4.64 12.85
CA ASN A 88 -14.08 4.80 12.20
C ASN A 88 -13.91 4.98 10.68
N TRP A 89 -13.49 3.93 10.00
CA TRP A 89 -13.25 3.96 8.55
C TRP A 89 -14.48 4.30 7.72
N GLY A 90 -15.69 3.97 8.24
CA GLY A 90 -16.95 4.07 7.49
C GLY A 90 -16.97 3.14 6.28
N GLU A 91 -17.67 3.54 5.23
CA GLU A 91 -17.69 2.78 3.98
C GLU A 91 -16.45 3.08 3.15
N LEU A 92 -15.68 2.04 2.85
CA LEU A 92 -14.53 2.07 1.94
C LEU A 92 -14.67 1.02 0.85
N ASP A 93 -14.18 1.35 -0.35
CA ASP A 93 -13.96 0.39 -1.42
C ASP A 93 -12.61 -0.33 -1.24
N TYR A 94 -11.61 0.41 -0.76
CA TYR A 94 -10.26 -0.11 -0.49
C TYR A 94 -9.71 0.42 0.83
N LEU A 95 -9.09 -0.47 1.60
CA LEU A 95 -8.18 -0.11 2.69
C LEU A 95 -6.79 -0.65 2.35
N LEU A 96 -5.85 0.25 2.09
CA LEU A 96 -4.45 -0.10 1.82
C LEU A 96 -3.67 -0.10 3.13
N LEU A 97 -2.93 -1.18 3.35
CA LEU A 97 -2.01 -1.31 4.48
C LEU A 97 -0.58 -1.14 3.95
N ASP A 98 0.12 -0.11 4.40
CA ASP A 98 1.54 0.11 4.09
C ASP A 98 2.38 -0.67 5.09
N LEU A 99 2.87 -1.84 4.66
CA LEU A 99 3.57 -2.78 5.53
C LEU A 99 5.03 -2.36 5.74
N PRO A 100 5.61 -2.60 6.93
CA PRO A 100 7.03 -2.40 7.15
C PRO A 100 7.86 -3.29 6.22
N PRO A 101 9.12 -2.94 5.93
CA PRO A 101 9.98 -3.71 5.05
C PRO A 101 10.30 -5.09 5.62
N GLY A 102 10.49 -6.05 4.71
CA GLY A 102 10.91 -7.40 5.05
C GLY A 102 9.77 -8.38 5.31
N THR A 103 10.11 -9.55 5.83
CA THR A 103 9.21 -10.70 6.10
C THR A 103 9.10 -11.03 7.59
N GLY A 104 9.23 -10.01 8.44
CA GLY A 104 9.23 -10.15 9.90
C GLY A 104 7.85 -10.47 10.49
N ASP A 105 7.77 -10.39 11.84
CA ASP A 105 6.58 -10.77 12.60
C ASP A 105 5.35 -9.92 12.26
N VAL A 106 5.51 -8.63 11.93
CA VAL A 106 4.39 -7.73 11.67
C VAL A 106 3.64 -8.10 10.40
N PRO A 107 4.27 -8.21 9.20
CA PRO A 107 3.60 -8.70 8.00
C PRO A 107 2.95 -10.07 8.19
N LEU A 108 3.64 -11.00 8.86
CA LEU A 108 3.14 -12.35 9.11
C LEU A 108 1.89 -12.33 10.01
N THR A 109 1.93 -11.55 11.09
CA THR A 109 0.79 -11.49 12.03
C THR A 109 -0.42 -10.78 11.43
N LEU A 110 -0.20 -9.72 10.65
CA LEU A 110 -1.28 -9.09 9.89
C LEU A 110 -1.88 -10.07 8.90
N ALA A 111 -1.04 -10.80 8.16
CA ALA A 111 -1.48 -11.82 7.22
C ALA A 111 -2.35 -12.92 7.87
N GLN A 112 -2.07 -13.28 9.11
CA GLN A 112 -2.85 -14.29 9.85
C GLN A 112 -4.16 -13.75 10.45
N ASN A 113 -4.24 -12.46 10.74
CA ASN A 113 -5.38 -11.85 11.44
C ASN A 113 -6.31 -11.06 10.52
N VAL A 114 -5.86 -10.73 9.31
CA VAL A 114 -6.60 -9.89 8.36
C VAL A 114 -6.90 -10.69 7.10
N LYS A 115 -8.17 -10.73 6.71
CA LYS A 115 -8.56 -11.28 5.40
C LYS A 115 -8.26 -10.28 4.30
N ALA A 116 -6.99 -10.20 3.91
CA ALA A 116 -6.60 -9.33 2.80
C ALA A 116 -7.09 -9.91 1.46
N ALA A 117 -7.59 -9.05 0.58
CA ALA A 117 -7.97 -9.41 -0.78
C ALA A 117 -6.75 -9.82 -1.62
N GLY A 118 -5.57 -9.35 -1.24
CA GLY A 118 -4.29 -9.71 -1.82
C GLY A 118 -3.19 -8.73 -1.44
N VAL A 119 -1.97 -9.01 -1.87
CA VAL A 119 -0.78 -8.21 -1.64
C VAL A 119 -0.14 -7.79 -2.95
N VAL A 120 0.34 -6.55 -3.00
CA VAL A 120 1.19 -6.02 -4.07
C VAL A 120 2.62 -6.02 -3.56
N LEU A 121 3.50 -6.69 -4.27
CA LEU A 121 4.94 -6.68 -3.99
C LEU A 121 5.58 -5.49 -4.70
N VAL A 122 6.52 -4.83 -4.05
CA VAL A 122 7.26 -3.69 -4.61
C VAL A 122 8.75 -3.97 -4.47
N SER A 123 9.49 -3.84 -5.57
CA SER A 123 10.94 -4.02 -5.61
C SER A 123 11.60 -2.96 -6.47
N THR A 124 12.87 -2.72 -6.25
CA THR A 124 13.76 -2.14 -7.26
C THR A 124 14.30 -3.25 -8.16
N PRO A 125 14.90 -2.94 -9.33
CA PRO A 125 15.39 -3.97 -10.27
C PRO A 125 16.55 -4.82 -9.73
N GLN A 126 17.23 -4.39 -8.68
CA GLN A 126 18.45 -5.02 -8.14
C GLN A 126 18.19 -6.41 -7.57
N ASP A 127 19.10 -7.34 -7.81
CA ASP A 127 19.03 -8.73 -7.33
C ASP A 127 18.82 -8.86 -5.81
N MET A 128 19.46 -8.00 -5.02
CA MET A 128 19.32 -8.01 -3.56
C MET A 128 17.87 -7.70 -3.13
N ALA A 129 17.25 -6.69 -3.74
CA ALA A 129 15.86 -6.34 -3.46
C ALA A 129 14.89 -7.45 -3.94
N LEU A 130 15.16 -8.03 -5.09
CA LEU A 130 14.38 -9.13 -5.65
C LEU A 130 14.45 -10.38 -4.78
N ALA A 131 15.59 -10.66 -4.14
CA ALA A 131 15.72 -11.78 -3.22
C ALA A 131 14.75 -11.67 -2.02
N ASP A 132 14.55 -10.45 -1.50
CA ASP A 132 13.60 -10.20 -0.40
C ASP A 132 12.14 -10.33 -0.87
N VAL A 133 11.84 -9.87 -2.07
CA VAL A 133 10.51 -10.03 -2.68
C VAL A 133 10.16 -11.50 -2.90
N ILE A 134 11.12 -12.32 -3.32
CA ILE A 134 10.92 -13.77 -3.45
C ILE A 134 10.55 -14.39 -2.10
N ARG A 135 11.24 -14.01 -1.01
CA ARG A 135 10.92 -14.48 0.34
C ARG A 135 9.53 -14.02 0.77
N ALA A 136 9.18 -12.76 0.50
CA ALA A 136 7.86 -12.23 0.81
C ALA A 136 6.75 -12.99 0.07
N LYS A 137 6.92 -13.27 -1.23
CA LYS A 137 5.96 -14.09 -1.99
C LYS A 137 5.76 -15.46 -1.34
N LEU A 138 6.84 -16.17 -1.02
CA LEU A 138 6.75 -17.48 -0.40
C LEU A 138 6.07 -17.46 0.96
N MET A 139 6.25 -16.38 1.72
CA MET A 139 5.55 -16.16 2.99
C MET A 139 4.05 -15.98 2.77
N PHE A 140 3.64 -15.10 1.85
CA PHE A 140 2.22 -14.85 1.57
C PHE A 140 1.52 -16.07 0.99
N ASP A 141 2.20 -16.84 0.14
CA ASP A 141 1.69 -18.13 -0.35
C ASP A 141 1.41 -19.12 0.80
N LYS A 142 2.32 -19.20 1.79
CA LYS A 142 2.15 -20.10 2.96
C LYS A 142 0.99 -19.71 3.86
N VAL A 143 0.69 -18.42 3.99
CA VAL A 143 -0.44 -17.92 4.79
C VAL A 143 -1.73 -17.77 3.99
N GLY A 144 -1.71 -18.15 2.72
CA GLY A 144 -2.90 -18.17 1.86
C GLY A 144 -3.41 -16.80 1.41
N ILE A 145 -2.54 -15.76 1.41
CA ILE A 145 -2.88 -14.46 0.86
C ILE A 145 -2.45 -14.39 -0.60
N PRO A 146 -3.37 -14.09 -1.53
CA PRO A 146 -3.04 -13.99 -2.94
C PRO A 146 -2.03 -12.87 -3.23
N VAL A 147 -0.96 -13.18 -3.98
CA VAL A 147 -0.09 -12.14 -4.55
C VAL A 147 -0.73 -11.63 -5.84
N LEU A 148 -1.18 -10.37 -5.82
CA LEU A 148 -1.83 -9.71 -6.96
C LEU A 148 -0.83 -9.46 -8.09
N GLY A 149 0.42 -9.21 -7.74
CA GLY A 149 1.53 -9.01 -8.65
C GLY A 149 2.67 -8.22 -8.03
N ILE A 150 3.64 -7.85 -8.87
CA ILE A 150 4.82 -7.08 -8.50
C ILE A 150 4.91 -5.79 -9.30
N VAL A 151 5.37 -4.72 -8.64
CA VAL A 151 5.70 -3.41 -9.23
C VAL A 151 7.21 -3.22 -9.18
N GLU A 152 7.82 -2.80 -10.28
CA GLU A 152 9.20 -2.33 -10.30
C GLU A 152 9.26 -0.85 -9.99
N ASN A 153 9.86 -0.50 -8.87
CA ASN A 153 10.09 0.88 -8.46
C ASN A 153 11.51 1.31 -8.85
N MET A 154 11.69 2.57 -9.18
CA MET A 154 13.00 3.11 -9.63
C MET A 154 13.54 2.37 -10.86
N SER A 155 12.68 2.06 -11.83
CA SER A 155 13.01 1.24 -13.01
C SER A 155 14.05 1.91 -13.89
N THR A 156 13.81 3.14 -14.31
CA THR A 156 14.73 3.96 -15.11
C THR A 156 14.76 5.38 -14.58
N PHE A 157 15.86 6.07 -14.80
CA PHE A 157 15.98 7.50 -14.53
C PHE A 157 15.95 8.27 -15.86
N VAL A 158 15.04 9.24 -15.95
CA VAL A 158 14.98 10.16 -17.09
C VAL A 158 15.74 11.43 -16.75
N CYS A 159 16.81 11.70 -17.49
CA CYS A 159 17.64 12.89 -17.26
C CYS A 159 16.80 14.18 -17.54
N PRO A 160 16.68 15.10 -16.58
CA PRO A 160 15.89 16.31 -16.77
C PRO A 160 16.47 17.28 -17.81
N HIS A 161 17.74 17.11 -18.22
CA HIS A 161 18.42 17.98 -19.15
C HIS A 161 18.39 17.46 -20.59
N CYS A 162 18.65 16.17 -20.82
CA CYS A 162 18.73 15.58 -22.16
C CYS A 162 17.61 14.56 -22.45
N HIS A 163 16.76 14.28 -21.48
CA HIS A 163 15.65 13.31 -21.55
C HIS A 163 16.08 11.87 -21.89
N GLN A 164 17.36 11.57 -21.78
CA GLN A 164 17.89 10.22 -21.97
C GLN A 164 17.51 9.34 -20.76
N GLU A 165 16.95 8.18 -21.05
CA GLU A 165 16.69 7.16 -20.03
C GLU A 165 17.96 6.39 -19.69
N THR A 166 18.18 6.18 -18.39
CA THR A 166 19.36 5.46 -17.88
C THR A 166 18.89 4.49 -16.77
N PRO A 167 19.14 3.18 -16.90
CA PRO A 167 18.82 2.21 -15.87
C PRO A 167 19.88 2.24 -14.75
N ILE A 168 19.76 3.18 -13.80
CA ILE A 168 20.74 3.37 -12.72
C ILE A 168 20.86 2.13 -11.84
N PHE A 169 19.77 1.45 -11.59
CA PHE A 169 19.67 0.26 -10.74
C PHE A 169 19.43 -1.03 -11.54
N ASP A 170 19.76 -1.03 -12.85
CA ASP A 170 19.29 -2.02 -13.81
C ASP A 170 17.80 -1.82 -14.17
N HIS A 171 17.24 -2.65 -15.06
CA HIS A 171 15.86 -2.54 -15.52
C HIS A 171 15.27 -3.91 -15.84
N GLY A 172 13.98 -4.08 -15.51
CA GLY A 172 13.23 -5.29 -15.87
C GLY A 172 13.46 -6.48 -14.94
N GLY A 173 14.23 -6.33 -13.85
CA GLY A 173 14.48 -7.39 -12.88
C GLY A 173 13.20 -7.90 -12.22
N ALA A 174 12.26 -7.00 -11.87
CA ALA A 174 10.97 -7.39 -11.30
C ALA A 174 10.06 -8.07 -12.34
N ARG A 175 10.13 -7.66 -13.62
CA ARG A 175 9.41 -8.33 -14.70
C ARG A 175 9.91 -9.77 -14.89
N ALA A 176 11.23 -9.95 -14.94
CA ALA A 176 11.84 -11.29 -15.05
C ALA A 176 11.51 -12.17 -13.83
N ALA A 177 11.48 -11.58 -12.62
CA ALA A 177 11.06 -12.29 -11.42
C ALA A 177 9.57 -12.68 -11.48
N ALA A 178 8.71 -11.80 -11.99
CA ALA A 178 7.28 -12.09 -12.18
C ALA A 178 7.07 -13.31 -13.10
N GLU A 179 7.73 -13.33 -14.24
CA GLU A 179 7.67 -14.45 -15.20
C GLU A 179 8.16 -15.76 -14.57
N ARG A 180 9.33 -15.74 -13.93
CA ARG A 180 9.93 -16.92 -13.28
C ARG A 180 9.05 -17.49 -12.16
N MET A 181 8.31 -16.65 -11.43
CA MET A 181 7.49 -17.05 -10.29
C MET A 181 6.00 -17.17 -10.61
N GLY A 182 5.59 -16.99 -11.86
CA GLY A 182 4.19 -17.05 -12.27
C GLY A 182 3.32 -15.96 -11.65
N MET A 183 3.89 -14.78 -11.38
CA MET A 183 3.18 -13.59 -10.88
C MET A 183 2.83 -12.65 -12.02
N ARG A 184 1.88 -11.73 -11.77
CA ARG A 184 1.63 -10.62 -12.69
C ARG A 184 2.69 -9.55 -12.50
N PHE A 185 3.20 -8.99 -13.58
CA PHE A 185 3.90 -7.71 -13.57
C PHE A 185 2.86 -6.59 -13.69
N LEU A 186 2.74 -5.76 -12.67
CA LEU A 186 1.70 -4.72 -12.58
C LEU A 186 2.11 -3.41 -13.24
N GLY A 187 3.40 -3.21 -13.42
CA GLY A 187 3.96 -2.01 -14.02
C GLY A 187 5.26 -1.56 -13.36
N GLU A 188 5.76 -0.44 -13.82
CA GLU A 188 7.01 0.16 -13.35
C GLU A 188 6.86 1.64 -13.07
N ILE A 189 7.61 2.14 -12.09
CA ILE A 189 7.68 3.56 -11.73
C ILE A 189 9.11 4.04 -11.97
N PRO A 190 9.32 5.00 -12.86
CA PRO A 190 10.63 5.61 -13.07
C PRO A 190 11.13 6.33 -11.81
N LEU A 191 12.44 6.33 -11.62
CA LEU A 191 13.11 7.20 -10.65
C LEU A 191 13.01 8.65 -11.11
N ASP A 192 12.39 9.50 -10.29
CA ASP A 192 12.17 10.89 -10.64
C ASP A 192 12.29 11.80 -9.41
N LEU A 193 12.88 12.98 -9.62
CA LEU A 193 13.04 13.98 -8.57
C LEU A 193 11.70 14.49 -8.04
N ALA A 194 10.68 14.60 -8.88
CA ALA A 194 9.37 15.10 -8.46
C ALA A 194 8.69 14.16 -7.45
N VAL A 195 8.89 12.83 -7.57
CA VAL A 195 8.37 11.86 -6.59
C VAL A 195 9.01 12.08 -5.23
N ARG A 196 10.34 12.28 -5.19
CA ARG A 196 11.07 12.55 -3.95
C ARG A 196 10.66 13.91 -3.36
N GLN A 197 10.74 14.97 -4.18
CA GLN A 197 10.43 16.34 -3.73
C GLN A 197 8.98 16.45 -3.23
N GLY A 198 8.03 15.81 -3.93
CA GLY A 198 6.65 15.77 -3.49
C GLY A 198 6.49 15.04 -2.16
N GLY A 199 7.19 13.91 -1.97
CA GLY A 199 7.21 13.20 -0.69
C GLY A 199 7.78 14.03 0.46
N ASP A 200 8.89 14.75 0.23
CA ASP A 200 9.51 15.63 1.24
C ASP A 200 8.63 16.87 1.56
N ALA A 201 7.87 17.34 0.57
CA ALA A 201 6.98 18.50 0.73
C ALA A 201 5.58 18.12 1.27
N GLY A 202 5.29 16.84 1.47
CA GLY A 202 3.98 16.37 1.91
C GLY A 202 2.89 16.48 0.83
N VAL A 203 3.29 16.60 -0.43
CA VAL A 203 2.37 16.66 -1.59
C VAL A 203 2.74 15.54 -2.57
N PRO A 204 2.09 14.38 -2.51
CA PRO A 204 2.40 13.24 -3.37
C PRO A 204 2.34 13.58 -4.86
N VAL A 205 3.19 12.93 -5.68
CA VAL A 205 3.35 13.29 -7.11
C VAL A 205 2.06 13.16 -7.92
N VAL A 206 1.17 12.24 -7.55
CA VAL A 206 -0.16 12.10 -8.18
C VAL A 206 -1.02 13.36 -7.97
N GLU A 207 -0.79 14.11 -6.90
CA GLU A 207 -1.45 15.39 -6.66
C GLU A 207 -0.69 16.55 -7.29
N ALA A 208 0.62 16.61 -7.05
CA ALA A 208 1.46 17.71 -7.51
C ALA A 208 1.51 17.81 -9.04
N LEU A 209 1.57 16.68 -9.72
CA LEU A 209 1.71 16.59 -11.19
C LEU A 209 0.76 15.51 -11.75
N PRO A 210 -0.57 15.73 -11.72
CA PRO A 210 -1.57 14.71 -12.04
C PRO A 210 -1.46 14.14 -13.45
N ASP A 211 -1.00 14.93 -14.40
CA ASP A 211 -0.81 14.55 -15.79
C ASP A 211 0.66 14.18 -16.12
N GLY A 212 1.51 14.16 -15.11
CA GLY A 212 2.92 13.79 -15.23
C GLY A 212 3.12 12.31 -15.56
N PRO A 213 4.27 11.93 -16.14
CA PRO A 213 4.54 10.54 -16.49
C PRO A 213 4.50 9.61 -15.27
N GLN A 214 4.95 10.08 -14.09
CA GLN A 214 4.91 9.31 -12.83
C GLN A 214 3.47 9.10 -12.36
N ALA A 215 2.62 10.14 -12.39
CA ALA A 215 1.21 10.01 -12.04
C ALA A 215 0.49 9.02 -12.97
N ARG A 216 0.75 9.09 -14.29
CA ARG A 216 0.20 8.13 -15.24
C ARG A 216 0.63 6.70 -14.96
N ALA A 217 1.89 6.49 -14.57
CA ALA A 217 2.39 5.16 -14.17
C ALA A 217 1.65 4.64 -12.92
N PHE A 218 1.46 5.48 -11.90
CA PHE A 218 0.66 5.12 -10.72
C PHE A 218 -0.80 4.82 -11.07
N HIS A 219 -1.43 5.60 -11.94
CA HIS A 219 -2.81 5.35 -12.41
C HIS A 219 -2.92 4.01 -13.16
N ALA A 220 -1.96 3.71 -14.03
CA ALA A 220 -1.94 2.43 -14.74
C ALA A 220 -1.81 1.24 -13.78
N ILE A 221 -0.90 1.32 -12.80
CA ILE A 221 -0.72 0.29 -11.78
C ILE A 221 -1.99 0.16 -10.92
N ALA A 222 -2.62 1.27 -10.51
CA ALA A 222 -3.87 1.24 -9.74
C ALA A 222 -4.97 0.49 -10.49
N GLY A 223 -5.10 0.73 -11.79
CA GLY A 223 -6.03 -0.01 -12.65
C GLY A 223 -5.74 -1.51 -12.70
N GLN A 224 -4.46 -1.91 -12.80
CA GLN A 224 -4.06 -3.32 -12.77
C GLN A 224 -4.35 -3.98 -11.41
N VAL A 225 -4.12 -3.27 -10.30
CA VAL A 225 -4.43 -3.74 -8.94
C VAL A 225 -5.94 -3.92 -8.78
N ALA A 226 -6.74 -2.94 -9.15
CA ALA A 226 -8.20 -3.02 -9.08
C ALA A 226 -8.75 -4.19 -9.90
N ALA A 227 -8.25 -4.40 -11.13
CA ALA A 227 -8.61 -5.53 -11.98
C ALA A 227 -8.21 -6.88 -11.34
N ALA A 228 -7.01 -6.96 -10.74
CA ALA A 228 -6.55 -8.17 -10.08
C ALA A 228 -7.42 -8.52 -8.85
N ILE A 229 -7.79 -7.53 -8.03
CA ILE A 229 -8.70 -7.71 -6.89
C ILE A 229 -10.08 -8.17 -7.37
N SER A 230 -10.65 -7.54 -8.39
CA SER A 230 -11.94 -7.91 -8.96
C SER A 230 -11.97 -9.39 -9.38
N VAL A 231 -10.91 -9.87 -10.02
CA VAL A 231 -10.77 -11.29 -10.41
C VAL A 231 -10.73 -12.20 -9.18
N GLN A 232 -10.04 -11.80 -8.10
CA GLN A 232 -9.98 -12.60 -6.87
C GLN A 232 -11.35 -12.67 -6.17
N VAL A 233 -12.04 -11.54 -6.07
CA VAL A 233 -13.38 -11.48 -5.46
C VAL A 233 -14.38 -12.35 -6.25
N MET A 234 -14.30 -12.36 -7.57
CA MET A 234 -15.15 -13.19 -8.42
C MET A 234 -14.85 -14.69 -8.29
N LYS A 235 -13.63 -15.06 -7.97
CA LYS A 235 -13.24 -16.48 -7.74
C LYS A 235 -13.62 -16.99 -6.35
N ALA A 236 -13.88 -16.08 -5.40
CA ALA A 236 -14.32 -16.49 -4.06
C ALA A 236 -15.62 -17.31 -4.17
N PRO A 237 -15.74 -18.47 -3.48
CA PRO A 237 -16.95 -19.27 -3.51
C PRO A 237 -18.13 -18.43 -3.01
N ARG A 238 -19.13 -18.24 -3.87
CA ARG A 238 -20.39 -17.61 -3.46
C ARG A 238 -21.08 -18.56 -2.50
N LEU A 239 -21.36 -18.10 -1.28
CA LEU A 239 -22.22 -18.86 -0.36
C LEU A 239 -23.53 -19.16 -1.09
N PRO A 240 -24.04 -20.42 -1.03
CA PRO A 240 -25.33 -20.73 -1.62
C PRO A 240 -26.38 -19.84 -0.94
N VAL A 241 -27.16 -19.11 -1.74
CA VAL A 241 -28.31 -18.37 -1.24
C VAL A 241 -29.29 -19.44 -0.75
N ILE A 242 -29.42 -19.62 0.56
CA ILE A 242 -30.45 -20.45 1.16
C ILE A 242 -31.76 -19.71 0.88
N GLY A 243 -32.48 -20.16 -0.15
CA GLY A 243 -33.77 -19.61 -0.52
C GLY A 243 -34.70 -19.68 0.68
N ALA A 244 -35.28 -18.54 1.08
CA ALA A 244 -36.39 -18.55 2.02
C ALA A 244 -37.49 -19.37 1.40
N GLN A 245 -37.87 -20.49 2.03
CA GLN A 245 -39.07 -21.24 1.64
C GLN A 245 -40.27 -20.30 1.79
N PRO A 246 -41.16 -20.21 0.79
CA PRO A 246 -42.40 -19.47 0.96
C PRO A 246 -43.19 -20.14 2.11
N ARG A 247 -43.53 -19.34 3.10
CA ARG A 247 -44.46 -19.79 4.16
C ARG A 247 -45.79 -20.11 3.51
N ALA A 248 -46.24 -21.37 3.67
CA ALA A 248 -47.57 -21.83 3.32
C ALA A 248 -48.62 -21.20 4.24
#